data_029694d5ef75ad06f7536533fda19bc0
#
_entry.id   029694d5ef75ad06f7536533fda19bc0
#
_cell.length_a   1.000
_cell.length_b   1.000
_cell.length_c   1.000
_cell.angle_alpha   90.00
_cell.angle_beta   90.00
_cell.angle_gamma   90.00
#
_symmetry.space_group_name_H-M   'P 1'
#
loop_
_entity.id
_entity.type
_entity.pdbx_description
1 polymer ?
#
loop_
_entity_poly.entity_id
_entity_poly.type
_entity_poly.pdbx_seq_one_letter_code
_entity_poly.pdbx_strand_id
1 'polypeptide(L)'
;ARIAKAAADTTAYTVGGAIRLCLKVIATVFLIIITTGLLFACIFAYYVKTSLSTDLDVSLDDVSLALSSTIWYKDRDGQYKELQTLYSKENREWVEYENIPQYLEYAAVAIEDKRFYEHKGVDWYRTMGAFVNMFLSMKNDFGGSTITQQLIKNITKYDDITVQRKLLEIFRAMEFEKKYTKEEI
;
A
#
# COMPACT_ATOMS: atom_id res chain seq x y z
N ALA A 1 25.20 26.13 61.65
CA ALA A 1 25.75 25.06 60.78
C ALA A 1 24.89 23.76 60.85
N ARG A 2 24.50 23.25 62.04
CA ARG A 2 23.70 22.01 62.16
C ARG A 2 22.27 22.13 61.57
N ILE A 3 21.59 23.25 61.74
CA ILE A 3 20.23 23.48 61.24
C ILE A 3 20.21 23.57 59.71
N ALA A 4 21.21 24.25 59.13
CA ALA A 4 21.32 24.35 57.68
C ALA A 4 21.60 22.99 57.02
N LYS A 5 22.38 22.14 57.63
CA LYS A 5 22.67 20.78 57.16
C LYS A 5 21.41 19.88 57.23
N ALA A 6 20.65 19.92 58.31
CA ALA A 6 19.43 19.18 58.49
C ALA A 6 18.35 19.58 57.45
N ALA A 7 18.24 20.91 57.14
CA ALA A 7 17.33 21.39 56.11
C ALA A 7 17.76 20.93 54.70
N ALA A 8 19.04 20.91 54.39
CA ALA A 8 19.58 20.44 53.14
C ALA A 8 19.36 18.92 52.96
N ASP A 9 19.55 18.12 54.02
CA ASP A 9 19.30 16.67 53.99
C ASP A 9 17.80 16.34 53.78
N THR A 10 16.90 17.13 54.43
CA THR A 10 15.44 16.94 54.25
C THR A 10 14.99 17.32 52.85
N THR A 11 15.52 18.40 52.25
CA THR A 11 15.21 18.76 50.84
C THR A 11 15.75 17.76 49.85
N ALA A 12 16.93 17.22 50.07
CA ALA A 12 17.50 16.18 49.21
C ALA A 12 16.65 14.87 49.26
N TYR A 13 16.13 14.51 50.43
CA TYR A 13 15.25 13.34 50.58
C TYR A 13 13.90 13.51 49.86
N THR A 14 13.29 14.70 49.94
CA THR A 14 12.02 15.02 49.28
C THR A 14 12.19 15.09 47.76
N VAL A 15 13.25 15.70 47.25
CA VAL A 15 13.57 15.74 45.81
C VAL A 15 13.85 14.36 45.27
N GLY A 16 14.63 13.52 45.98
CA GLY A 16 14.87 12.15 45.57
C GLY A 16 13.58 11.29 45.55
N GLY A 17 12.66 11.52 46.47
CA GLY A 17 11.34 10.90 46.51
C GLY A 17 10.46 11.29 45.29
N ALA A 18 10.43 12.61 44.99
CA ALA A 18 9.69 13.11 43.85
C ALA A 18 10.22 12.58 42.50
N ILE A 19 11.54 12.53 42.31
CA ILE A 19 12.17 11.96 41.14
C ILE A 19 11.80 10.48 40.96
N ARG A 20 11.87 9.69 42.06
CA ARG A 20 11.47 8.24 41.98
C ARG A 20 9.99 8.07 41.64
N LEU A 21 9.12 8.93 42.15
CA LEU A 21 7.69 8.92 41.81
C LEU A 21 7.48 9.26 40.35
N CYS A 22 8.11 10.30 39.82
CA CYS A 22 8.05 10.66 38.41
C CYS A 22 8.54 9.51 37.50
N LEU A 23 9.65 8.88 37.83
CA LEU A 23 10.17 7.74 37.08
C LEU A 23 9.20 6.56 37.10
N LYS A 24 8.57 6.26 38.24
CA LYS A 24 7.55 5.20 38.32
C LYS A 24 6.33 5.53 37.44
N VAL A 25 5.84 6.76 37.48
CA VAL A 25 4.71 7.19 36.66
C VAL A 25 5.06 7.08 35.17
N ILE A 26 6.22 7.56 34.75
CA ILE A 26 6.69 7.45 33.35
C ILE A 26 6.79 5.99 32.95
N ALA A 27 7.39 5.13 33.77
CA ALA A 27 7.51 3.70 33.50
C ALA A 27 6.14 3.02 33.39
N THR A 28 5.19 3.39 34.25
CA THR A 28 3.82 2.85 34.20
C THR A 28 3.10 3.29 32.94
N VAL A 29 3.17 4.56 32.55
CA VAL A 29 2.58 5.07 31.33
C VAL A 29 3.19 4.38 30.11
N PHE A 30 4.50 4.21 30.07
CA PHE A 30 5.21 3.51 29.02
C PHE A 30 4.77 2.04 28.91
N LEU A 31 4.62 1.36 30.04
CA LEU A 31 4.11 -0.03 30.09
C LEU A 31 2.68 -0.11 29.55
N ILE A 32 1.80 0.82 29.92
CA ILE A 32 0.44 0.89 29.41
C ILE A 32 0.43 1.07 27.89
N ILE A 33 1.26 1.96 27.36
CA ILE A 33 1.36 2.20 25.90
C ILE A 33 1.82 0.91 25.19
N ILE A 34 2.84 0.23 25.72
CA ILE A 34 3.35 -1.02 25.12
C ILE A 34 2.27 -2.11 25.17
N THR A 35 1.63 -2.33 26.31
CA THR A 35 0.63 -3.39 26.45
C THR A 35 -0.59 -3.14 25.59
N THR A 36 -1.04 -1.89 25.48
CA THR A 36 -2.14 -1.49 24.60
C THR A 36 -1.76 -1.67 23.13
N GLY A 37 -0.55 -1.26 22.74
CA GLY A 37 -0.02 -1.46 21.38
C GLY A 37 0.08 -2.93 21.01
N LEU A 38 0.55 -3.78 21.93
CA LEU A 38 0.62 -5.24 21.72
C LEU A 38 -0.77 -5.85 21.55
N LEU A 39 -1.74 -5.45 22.39
CA LEU A 39 -3.13 -5.91 22.27
C LEU A 39 -3.72 -5.54 20.91
N PHE A 40 -3.53 -4.29 20.48
CA PHE A 40 -3.96 -3.84 19.16
C PHE A 40 -3.31 -4.65 18.03
N ALA A 41 -2.00 -4.92 18.12
CA ALA A 41 -1.28 -5.72 17.14
C ALA A 41 -1.82 -7.16 17.07
N CYS A 42 -2.14 -7.78 18.21
CA CYS A 42 -2.74 -9.11 18.25
C CYS A 42 -4.15 -9.15 17.64
N ILE A 43 -5.00 -8.18 17.98
CA ILE A 43 -6.35 -8.06 17.41
C ILE A 43 -6.27 -7.83 15.89
N PHE A 44 -5.36 -6.96 15.44
CA PHE A 44 -5.14 -6.70 14.03
C PHE A 44 -4.63 -7.94 13.28
N ALA A 45 -3.66 -8.65 13.83
CA ALA A 45 -3.17 -9.90 13.25
C ALA A 45 -4.27 -10.97 13.15
N TYR A 46 -5.10 -11.09 14.18
CA TYR A 46 -6.26 -11.97 14.16
C TYR A 46 -7.26 -11.58 13.09
N TYR A 47 -7.58 -10.30 12.96
CA TYR A 47 -8.45 -9.75 11.92
C TYR A 47 -7.93 -10.05 10.51
N VAL A 48 -6.65 -9.79 10.26
CA VAL A 48 -6.01 -10.10 8.97
C VAL A 48 -6.13 -11.60 8.66
N LYS A 49 -5.83 -12.44 9.64
CA LYS A 49 -5.88 -13.91 9.46
C LYS A 49 -7.28 -14.44 9.19
N THR A 50 -8.31 -13.90 9.81
CA THR A 50 -9.68 -14.45 9.72
C THR A 50 -10.54 -13.79 8.67
N SER A 51 -10.36 -12.48 8.43
CA SER A 51 -11.24 -11.71 7.55
C SER A 51 -10.63 -11.38 6.21
N LEU A 52 -9.28 -11.27 6.13
CA LEU A 52 -8.63 -10.91 4.87
C LEU A 52 -8.01 -12.12 4.14
N SER A 53 -7.61 -13.17 4.85
CA SER A 53 -6.82 -14.26 4.25
C SER A 53 -7.54 -15.02 3.13
N THR A 54 -8.86 -15.10 3.16
CA THR A 54 -9.70 -15.75 2.13
C THR A 54 -9.76 -14.95 0.82
N ASP A 55 -9.54 -13.65 0.87
CA ASP A 55 -9.69 -12.74 -0.27
C ASP A 55 -8.35 -12.26 -0.85
N LEU A 56 -7.22 -12.84 -0.38
CA LEU A 56 -5.90 -12.39 -0.80
C LEU A 56 -5.45 -12.98 -2.14
N ASP A 57 -6.04 -14.08 -2.56
CA ASP A 57 -5.65 -14.78 -3.78
C ASP A 57 -6.20 -14.07 -5.02
N VAL A 58 -5.31 -13.40 -5.74
CA VAL A 58 -5.58 -12.73 -7.01
C VAL A 58 -4.65 -13.35 -8.05
N SER A 59 -5.19 -13.69 -9.23
CA SER A 59 -4.43 -14.23 -10.33
C SER A 59 -4.36 -13.26 -11.51
N LEU A 60 -3.27 -13.32 -12.28
CA LEU A 60 -3.20 -12.63 -13.58
C LEU A 60 -4.23 -13.18 -14.56
N ASP A 61 -4.66 -14.42 -14.40
CA ASP A 61 -5.72 -15.04 -15.23
C ASP A 61 -7.08 -14.35 -15.05
N ASP A 62 -7.27 -13.64 -13.93
CA ASP A 62 -8.49 -12.87 -13.65
C ASP A 62 -8.53 -11.53 -14.41
N VAL A 63 -7.47 -11.18 -15.14
CA VAL A 63 -7.40 -9.95 -15.93
C VAL A 63 -8.34 -10.06 -17.13
N SER A 64 -9.57 -9.57 -16.98
CA SER A 64 -10.49 -9.42 -18.09
C SER A 64 -10.37 -8.04 -18.72
N LEU A 65 -9.64 -7.94 -19.81
CA LEU A 65 -9.57 -6.72 -20.59
C LEU A 65 -10.75 -6.68 -21.58
N ALA A 66 -11.50 -5.56 -21.55
CA ALA A 66 -12.49 -5.29 -22.58
C ALA A 66 -11.74 -4.85 -23.86
N LEU A 67 -11.25 -5.81 -24.61
CA LEU A 67 -10.58 -5.56 -25.88
C LEU A 67 -11.59 -5.17 -26.95
N SER A 68 -11.14 -4.38 -27.92
CA SER A 68 -11.90 -4.08 -29.14
C SER A 68 -12.03 -5.33 -29.99
N SER A 69 -13.20 -5.52 -30.65
CA SER A 69 -13.43 -6.57 -31.62
C SER A 69 -13.41 -5.98 -33.03
N THR A 70 -12.60 -6.54 -33.93
CA THR A 70 -12.51 -6.06 -35.30
C THR A 70 -13.23 -7.01 -36.23
N ILE A 71 -14.13 -6.48 -37.05
CA ILE A 71 -14.81 -7.21 -38.10
C ILE A 71 -14.00 -7.07 -39.39
N TRP A 72 -13.63 -8.18 -39.97
CA TRP A 72 -12.89 -8.26 -41.21
C TRP A 72 -13.77 -8.81 -42.30
N TYR A 73 -13.61 -8.33 -43.53
CA TYR A 73 -14.24 -8.89 -44.71
C TYR A 73 -13.17 -9.29 -45.74
N LYS A 74 -13.50 -10.23 -46.56
CA LYS A 74 -12.66 -10.66 -47.67
C LYS A 74 -13.07 -9.93 -48.94
N ASP A 75 -12.15 -9.18 -49.54
CA ASP A 75 -12.43 -8.46 -50.78
C ASP A 75 -12.44 -9.39 -52.02
N ARG A 76 -12.67 -8.83 -53.21
CA ARG A 76 -12.74 -9.61 -54.45
C ARG A 76 -11.42 -10.30 -54.83
N ASP A 77 -10.31 -9.76 -54.35
CA ASP A 77 -8.95 -10.26 -54.62
C ASP A 77 -8.53 -11.27 -53.54
N GLY A 78 -9.43 -11.60 -52.62
CA GLY A 78 -9.20 -12.57 -51.55
C GLY A 78 -8.42 -12.04 -50.36
N GLN A 79 -8.20 -10.72 -50.28
CA GLN A 79 -7.50 -10.08 -49.16
C GLN A 79 -8.47 -9.74 -48.04
N TYR A 80 -8.04 -9.94 -46.79
CA TYR A 80 -8.80 -9.49 -45.64
C TYR A 80 -8.60 -7.99 -45.44
N LYS A 81 -9.71 -7.27 -45.34
CA LYS A 81 -9.75 -5.82 -45.03
C LYS A 81 -10.62 -5.58 -43.81
N GLU A 82 -10.18 -4.66 -42.98
CA GLU A 82 -10.95 -4.22 -41.83
C GLU A 82 -12.25 -3.54 -42.32
N LEU A 83 -13.38 -4.00 -41.81
CA LEU A 83 -14.68 -3.40 -42.07
C LEU A 83 -15.01 -2.38 -41.00
N GLN A 84 -14.87 -2.79 -39.73
CA GLN A 84 -15.23 -1.95 -38.60
C GLN A 84 -14.59 -2.49 -37.32
N THR A 85 -14.09 -1.61 -36.48
CA THR A 85 -13.71 -1.94 -35.10
C THR A 85 -14.85 -1.63 -34.17
N LEU A 86 -15.30 -2.64 -33.41
CA LEU A 86 -16.31 -2.54 -32.37
C LEU A 86 -15.61 -2.36 -31.02
N TYR A 87 -15.83 -1.24 -30.38
CA TYR A 87 -15.34 -0.98 -29.03
C TYR A 87 -16.48 -0.51 -28.14
N SER A 88 -16.39 -0.80 -26.83
CA SER A 88 -17.38 -0.41 -25.86
C SER A 88 -17.14 1.05 -25.38
N LYS A 89 -16.48 1.19 -24.23
CA LYS A 89 -16.15 2.52 -23.68
C LYS A 89 -14.76 2.98 -24.08
N GLU A 90 -13.86 2.05 -24.39
CA GLU A 90 -12.45 2.29 -24.68
C GLU A 90 -12.03 1.45 -25.88
N ASN A 91 -11.19 2.04 -26.72
CA ASN A 91 -10.57 1.32 -27.83
C ASN A 91 -9.23 0.78 -27.33
N ARG A 92 -9.19 -0.51 -26.99
CA ARG A 92 -8.00 -1.20 -26.47
C ARG A 92 -7.54 -2.23 -27.44
N GLU A 93 -6.26 -2.18 -27.76
CA GLU A 93 -5.54 -3.18 -28.53
C GLU A 93 -4.48 -3.82 -27.64
N TRP A 94 -4.41 -5.16 -27.65
CA TRP A 94 -3.40 -5.90 -26.92
C TRP A 94 -2.06 -5.79 -27.63
N VAL A 95 -1.01 -5.54 -26.89
CA VAL A 95 0.39 -5.54 -27.36
C VAL A 95 1.17 -6.46 -26.45
N GLU A 96 1.89 -7.43 -27.06
CA GLU A 96 2.78 -8.32 -26.31
C GLU A 96 3.93 -7.53 -25.71
N TYR A 97 4.40 -7.97 -24.53
CA TYR A 97 5.41 -7.24 -23.73
C TYR A 97 6.68 -6.96 -24.55
N GLU A 98 7.14 -7.91 -25.36
CA GLU A 98 8.33 -7.81 -26.21
C GLU A 98 8.20 -6.71 -27.28
N ASN A 99 6.99 -6.32 -27.62
CA ASN A 99 6.70 -5.26 -28.58
C ASN A 99 6.53 -3.89 -27.94
N ILE A 100 6.56 -3.80 -26.59
CA ILE A 100 6.49 -2.53 -25.88
C ILE A 100 7.86 -1.87 -25.91
N PRO A 101 7.98 -0.61 -26.40
CA PRO A 101 9.24 0.11 -26.38
C PRO A 101 9.73 0.29 -24.92
N GLN A 102 10.99 -0.03 -24.66
CA GLN A 102 11.60 0.07 -23.34
C GLN A 102 11.46 1.46 -22.69
N TYR A 103 11.47 2.52 -23.51
CA TYR A 103 11.26 3.88 -23.00
C TYR A 103 9.83 4.11 -22.45
N LEU A 104 8.84 3.37 -22.96
CA LEU A 104 7.47 3.45 -22.44
C LEU A 104 7.38 2.80 -21.05
N GLU A 105 8.03 1.66 -20.86
CA GLU A 105 8.17 0.99 -19.57
C GLU A 105 8.85 1.94 -18.55
N TYR A 106 10.00 2.51 -18.92
CA TYR A 106 10.71 3.46 -18.06
C TYR A 106 9.87 4.69 -17.72
N ALA A 107 9.11 5.21 -18.67
CA ALA A 107 8.22 6.35 -18.43
C ALA A 107 7.10 5.98 -17.44
N ALA A 108 6.47 4.82 -17.60
CA ALA A 108 5.44 4.34 -16.68
C ALA A 108 5.98 4.18 -15.26
N VAL A 109 7.12 3.51 -15.10
CA VAL A 109 7.79 3.34 -13.80
C VAL A 109 8.20 4.68 -13.21
N ALA A 110 8.76 5.59 -14.02
CA ALA A 110 9.23 6.89 -13.52
C ALA A 110 8.08 7.78 -13.03
N ILE A 111 6.90 7.69 -13.63
CA ILE A 111 5.73 8.51 -13.29
C ILE A 111 4.96 7.87 -12.13
N GLU A 112 4.64 6.59 -12.24
CA GLU A 112 3.74 5.90 -11.31
C GLU A 112 4.47 5.41 -10.07
N ASP A 113 5.66 4.80 -10.24
CA ASP A 113 6.34 4.11 -9.15
C ASP A 113 7.86 4.03 -9.34
N LYS A 114 8.56 5.13 -9.06
CA LYS A 114 10.01 5.27 -9.29
C LYS A 114 10.87 4.16 -8.66
N ARG A 115 10.36 3.51 -7.60
CA ARG A 115 11.06 2.45 -6.89
C ARG A 115 10.44 1.08 -7.11
N PHE A 116 9.72 0.90 -8.21
CA PHE A 116 9.01 -0.32 -8.55
C PHE A 116 9.88 -1.57 -8.38
N TYR A 117 11.13 -1.52 -8.85
CA TYR A 117 12.07 -2.64 -8.77
C TYR A 117 12.73 -2.83 -7.40
N GLU A 118 12.54 -1.90 -6.45
CA GLU A 118 13.20 -1.93 -5.14
C GLU A 118 12.31 -2.52 -4.03
N HIS A 119 10.99 -2.43 -4.15
CA HIS A 119 10.04 -2.89 -3.14
C HIS A 119 9.33 -4.19 -3.56
N LYS A 120 8.60 -4.79 -2.62
CA LYS A 120 7.82 -6.02 -2.78
C LYS A 120 6.32 -5.73 -2.62
N GLY A 121 5.71 -5.17 -3.67
CA GLY A 121 4.28 -4.83 -3.73
C GLY A 121 3.91 -3.49 -3.14
N VAL A 122 4.60 -3.03 -2.10
CA VAL A 122 4.30 -1.78 -1.40
C VAL A 122 5.57 -0.97 -1.17
N ASP A 123 5.57 0.27 -1.61
CA ASP A 123 6.59 1.24 -1.27
C ASP A 123 6.27 1.88 0.10
N TRP A 124 6.81 1.31 1.16
CA TRP A 124 6.55 1.76 2.53
C TRP A 124 7.01 3.20 2.77
N TYR A 125 8.07 3.66 2.12
CA TYR A 125 8.54 5.03 2.26
C TYR A 125 7.54 6.04 1.67
N ARG A 126 7.01 5.78 0.46
CA ARG A 126 5.96 6.60 -0.15
C ARG A 126 4.66 6.52 0.62
N THR A 127 4.27 5.32 1.04
CA THR A 127 3.03 5.07 1.80
C THR A 127 3.04 5.84 3.12
N MET A 128 4.15 5.79 3.87
CA MET A 128 4.29 6.54 5.12
C MET A 128 4.36 8.05 4.88
N GLY A 129 5.08 8.49 3.85
CA GLY A 129 5.10 9.90 3.45
C GLY A 129 3.70 10.42 3.10
N ALA A 130 2.94 9.63 2.35
CA ALA A 130 1.54 9.91 2.02
C ALA A 130 0.69 10.03 3.29
N PHE A 131 0.81 9.07 4.20
CA PHE A 131 0.08 9.05 5.45
C PHE A 131 0.38 10.29 6.32
N VAL A 132 1.66 10.62 6.51
CA VAL A 132 2.07 11.81 7.27
C VAL A 132 1.53 13.09 6.64
N ASN A 133 1.61 13.23 5.34
CA ASN A 133 1.09 14.39 4.62
C ASN A 133 -0.43 14.50 4.72
N MET A 134 -1.17 13.40 4.67
CA MET A 134 -2.62 13.40 4.88
C MET A 134 -2.98 14.00 6.23
N PHE A 135 -2.24 13.65 7.29
CA PHE A 135 -2.45 14.21 8.63
C PHE A 135 -2.01 15.68 8.75
N LEU A 136 -0.91 16.07 8.11
CA LEU A 136 -0.37 17.42 8.23
C LEU A 136 -1.02 18.43 7.29
N SER A 137 -1.38 18.02 6.09
CA SER A 137 -1.81 18.94 5.02
C SER A 137 -3.30 18.91 4.75
N MET A 138 -4.06 17.94 5.28
CA MET A 138 -5.49 17.69 4.98
C MET A 138 -5.82 17.63 3.47
N LYS A 139 -4.82 17.42 2.62
CA LYS A 139 -4.99 17.29 1.16
C LYS A 139 -4.89 15.83 0.77
N ASN A 140 -5.88 15.38 0.00
CA ASN A 140 -5.94 14.00 -0.51
C ASN A 140 -5.08 13.77 -1.76
N ASP A 141 -4.08 14.61 -2.02
CA ASP A 141 -3.23 14.57 -3.22
C ASP A 141 -2.10 13.52 -3.09
N PHE A 142 -2.46 12.22 -3.01
CA PHE A 142 -1.44 11.21 -2.84
C PHE A 142 -1.43 10.14 -3.92
N GLY A 143 -0.49 10.27 -4.85
CA GLY A 143 0.04 9.20 -5.66
C GLY A 143 0.95 8.26 -4.84
N GLY A 144 0.46 7.70 -3.74
CA GLY A 144 1.21 6.78 -2.87
C GLY A 144 1.06 5.30 -3.24
N SER A 145 0.18 4.95 -4.18
CA SER A 145 -0.02 3.57 -4.61
C SER A 145 1.09 3.13 -5.57
N THR A 146 1.54 1.89 -5.46
CA THR A 146 2.50 1.27 -6.37
C THR A 146 1.81 0.77 -7.64
N ILE A 147 2.59 0.44 -8.68
CA ILE A 147 2.08 -0.19 -9.91
C ILE A 147 1.33 -1.48 -9.55
N THR A 148 1.89 -2.31 -8.69
CA THR A 148 1.25 -3.57 -8.23
C THR A 148 -0.08 -3.31 -7.55
N GLN A 149 -0.17 -2.30 -6.69
CA GLN A 149 -1.43 -1.92 -6.04
C GLN A 149 -2.48 -1.43 -7.05
N GLN A 150 -2.06 -0.66 -8.05
CA GLN A 150 -2.95 -0.20 -9.12
C GLN A 150 -3.45 -1.37 -9.97
N LEU A 151 -2.57 -2.32 -10.31
CA LEU A 151 -2.94 -3.53 -11.02
C LEU A 151 -4.00 -4.34 -10.24
N ILE A 152 -3.76 -4.60 -8.95
CA ILE A 152 -4.70 -5.30 -8.07
C ILE A 152 -6.07 -4.59 -8.03
N LYS A 153 -6.08 -3.28 -7.90
CA LYS A 153 -7.30 -2.48 -7.94
C LYS A 153 -8.08 -2.70 -9.25
N ASN A 154 -7.37 -2.68 -10.37
CA ASN A 154 -7.97 -2.85 -11.70
C ASN A 154 -8.52 -4.27 -11.92
N ILE A 155 -7.82 -5.29 -11.46
CA ILE A 155 -8.26 -6.70 -11.54
C ILE A 155 -9.52 -6.90 -10.70
N THR A 156 -9.50 -6.46 -9.45
CA THR A 156 -10.58 -6.72 -8.50
C THR A 156 -11.79 -5.82 -8.68
N LYS A 157 -11.67 -4.73 -9.45
CA LYS A 157 -12.73 -3.73 -9.68
C LYS A 157 -13.37 -3.18 -8.39
N TYR A 158 -12.62 -3.22 -7.29
CA TYR A 158 -13.09 -2.75 -5.99
C TYR A 158 -12.84 -1.24 -5.89
N ASP A 159 -13.90 -0.42 -6.08
CA ASP A 159 -13.80 1.06 -6.13
C ASP A 159 -14.21 1.75 -4.81
N ASP A 160 -14.62 1.01 -3.79
CA ASP A 160 -15.02 1.59 -2.51
C ASP A 160 -13.87 2.37 -1.84
N ILE A 161 -14.16 3.59 -1.39
CA ILE A 161 -13.17 4.43 -0.69
C ILE A 161 -13.21 4.11 0.81
N THR A 162 -12.68 2.96 1.20
CA THR A 162 -12.61 2.52 2.60
C THR A 162 -11.18 2.16 3.02
N VAL A 163 -10.89 2.35 4.31
CA VAL A 163 -9.60 1.93 4.90
C VAL A 163 -9.42 0.42 4.76
N GLN A 164 -10.50 -0.35 4.94
CA GLN A 164 -10.48 -1.81 4.81
C GLN A 164 -10.05 -2.24 3.40
N ARG A 165 -10.60 -1.62 2.36
CA ARG A 165 -10.19 -1.86 0.98
C ARG A 165 -8.71 -1.56 0.76
N LYS A 166 -8.21 -0.43 1.30
CA LYS A 166 -6.80 -0.07 1.13
C LYS A 166 -5.86 -1.05 1.85
N LEU A 167 -6.24 -1.55 2.99
CA LEU A 167 -5.49 -2.61 3.67
C LEU A 167 -5.48 -3.90 2.85
N LEU A 168 -6.64 -4.30 2.31
CA LEU A 168 -6.75 -5.49 1.47
C LEU A 168 -5.90 -5.36 0.20
N GLU A 169 -5.91 -4.21 -0.46
CA GLU A 169 -5.07 -3.89 -1.61
C GLU A 169 -3.57 -4.02 -1.28
N ILE A 170 -3.14 -3.50 -0.12
CA ILE A 170 -1.76 -3.62 0.37
C ILE A 170 -1.36 -5.09 0.55
N PHE A 171 -2.17 -5.89 1.25
CA PHE A 171 -1.87 -7.29 1.49
C PHE A 171 -1.89 -8.12 0.19
N ARG A 172 -2.86 -7.88 -0.68
CA ARG A 172 -2.93 -8.51 -2.01
C ARG A 172 -1.69 -8.19 -2.84
N ALA A 173 -1.24 -6.94 -2.87
CA ALA A 173 -0.04 -6.54 -3.59
C ALA A 173 1.22 -7.25 -3.07
N MET A 174 1.34 -7.42 -1.76
CA MET A 174 2.45 -8.16 -1.16
C MET A 174 2.41 -9.66 -1.47
N GLU A 175 1.23 -10.28 -1.47
CA GLU A 175 1.08 -11.70 -1.85
C GLU A 175 1.28 -11.89 -3.36
N PHE A 176 0.81 -10.97 -4.18
CA PHE A 176 0.95 -11.00 -5.62
C PHE A 176 2.42 -10.99 -6.06
N GLU A 177 3.26 -10.14 -5.46
CA GLU A 177 4.70 -10.10 -5.75
C GLU A 177 5.52 -11.26 -5.14
N LYS A 178 4.88 -12.18 -4.42
CA LYS A 178 5.49 -13.47 -4.09
C LYS A 178 5.29 -14.51 -5.20
N LYS A 179 4.25 -14.32 -6.03
CA LYS A 179 3.87 -15.25 -7.09
C LYS A 179 4.41 -14.83 -8.45
N TYR A 180 4.43 -13.52 -8.72
CA TYR A 180 4.73 -12.94 -10.03
C TYR A 180 5.97 -12.06 -9.97
N THR A 181 6.76 -12.10 -11.04
CA THR A 181 7.94 -11.24 -11.23
C THR A 181 7.53 -9.82 -11.60
N LYS A 182 8.47 -8.89 -11.54
CA LYS A 182 8.25 -7.49 -11.92
C LYS A 182 7.91 -7.35 -13.42
N GLU A 183 8.51 -8.18 -14.25
CA GLU A 183 8.26 -8.23 -15.69
C GLU A 183 6.84 -8.72 -15.99
N GLU A 184 6.36 -9.74 -15.29
CA GLU A 184 4.99 -10.24 -15.45
C GLU A 184 3.96 -9.20 -14.98
N ILE A 185 4.27 -8.45 -13.93
CA ILE A 185 3.42 -7.38 -13.40
C ILE A 185 3.36 -6.20 -14.35
#